data_d3b81ec834b3731ccbe2e308c68229f9
#
_entry.id   d3b81ec834b3731ccbe2e308c68229f9
#
_cell.length_a   1.000
_cell.length_b   1.000
_cell.length_c   1.000
_cell.angle_alpha   90.00
_cell.angle_beta   90.00
_cell.angle_gamma   90.00
#
_symmetry.space_group_name_H-M   'P 1'
#
loop_
_entity.id
_entity.type
_entity.pdbx_description
1 polymer ?
#
loop_
_entity_poly.entity_id
_entity_poly.type
_entity_poly.pdbx_seq_one_letter_code
_entity_poly.pdbx_strand_id
1 'polypeptide(L)'
;ACGGGKGKTAESGGGKGDAAHSAVIITDTGGVDDKSFNQSSWEGLQAWGKEHDLPEGSKGYAYIQSNDAADYTTNIDQAVSSKFNTIFGIGYLLKDAISSAADANPDTNFVLIDDQIDGKKNVVSATFRDNEAAYLAGVAAANETKTNKVGFVGGEEGVVIDRFQAGFEKGVA
;
A
#
# COMPACT_ATOMS: atom_id res chain seq x y z
N ALA A 1 -48.38 -25.58 31.93
CA ALA A 1 -47.41 -26.44 31.25
C ALA A 1 -46.51 -25.58 30.38
N CYS A 2 -45.27 -25.37 30.82
CA CYS A 2 -44.28 -24.55 30.14
C CYS A 2 -43.56 -25.39 29.08
N GLY A 3 -43.64 -24.96 27.81
CA GLY A 3 -42.87 -25.52 26.71
C GLY A 3 -41.64 -24.66 26.44
N GLY A 4 -40.45 -25.16 26.78
CA GLY A 4 -39.18 -24.49 26.49
C GLY A 4 -38.78 -24.69 25.03
N GLY A 5 -38.75 -23.59 24.26
CA GLY A 5 -38.15 -23.55 22.94
C GLY A 5 -36.64 -23.37 23.06
N LYS A 6 -35.83 -24.39 22.69
CA LYS A 6 -34.39 -24.27 22.49
C LYS A 6 -34.14 -23.46 21.23
N GLY A 7 -33.73 -22.21 21.42
CA GLY A 7 -33.11 -21.43 20.33
C GLY A 7 -31.77 -22.07 19.92
N LYS A 8 -31.65 -22.51 18.68
CA LYS A 8 -30.37 -22.84 18.06
C LYS A 8 -29.64 -21.54 17.81
N THR A 9 -28.62 -21.29 18.59
CA THR A 9 -27.57 -20.34 18.22
C THR A 9 -26.85 -20.87 16.97
N ALA A 10 -26.94 -20.12 15.89
CA ALA A 10 -26.12 -20.35 14.73
C ALA A 10 -24.65 -20.09 15.15
N GLU A 11 -23.85 -21.13 15.24
CA GLU A 11 -22.40 -21.03 15.25
C GLU A 11 -22.00 -20.43 13.90
N SER A 12 -21.58 -19.18 13.92
CA SER A 12 -20.84 -18.61 12.81
C SER A 12 -19.53 -19.40 12.72
N GLY A 13 -19.35 -20.12 11.63
CA GLY A 13 -18.11 -20.81 11.33
C GLY A 13 -16.95 -19.81 11.29
N GLY A 14 -16.21 -19.74 12.39
CA GLY A 14 -14.93 -19.04 12.42
C GLY A 14 -13.94 -19.82 11.56
N GLY A 15 -13.64 -19.29 10.38
CA GLY A 15 -12.48 -19.72 9.64
C GLY A 15 -11.27 -19.66 10.58
N LYS A 16 -10.50 -20.73 10.66
CA LYS A 16 -9.21 -20.75 11.35
C LYS A 16 -8.23 -19.93 10.51
N GLY A 17 -8.38 -18.61 10.49
CA GLY A 17 -7.34 -17.71 10.04
C GLY A 17 -6.20 -17.79 11.06
N ASP A 18 -5.06 -18.27 10.63
CA ASP A 18 -3.87 -18.29 11.47
C ASP A 18 -3.46 -16.82 11.68
N ALA A 19 -3.42 -16.38 12.94
CA ALA A 19 -3.05 -15.00 13.30
C ALA A 19 -1.64 -14.59 12.81
N ALA A 20 -0.86 -15.56 12.32
CA ALA A 20 0.46 -15.37 11.71
C ALA A 20 0.43 -14.69 10.32
N HIS A 21 -0.72 -14.51 9.70
CA HIS A 21 -0.84 -14.03 8.32
C HIS A 21 -1.84 -12.88 8.16
N SER A 22 -1.80 -11.91 9.06
CA SER A 22 -2.62 -10.70 8.90
C SER A 22 -1.81 -9.57 8.25
N ALA A 23 -2.46 -8.82 7.37
CA ALA A 23 -1.84 -7.71 6.65
C ALA A 23 -2.76 -6.49 6.57
N VAL A 24 -2.17 -5.31 6.61
CA VAL A 24 -2.88 -4.04 6.46
C VAL A 24 -2.12 -3.11 5.53
N ILE A 25 -2.84 -2.37 4.69
CA ILE A 25 -2.27 -1.27 3.94
C ILE A 25 -2.57 0.06 4.63
N ILE A 26 -1.57 0.94 4.67
CA ILE A 26 -1.72 2.34 5.04
C ILE A 26 -1.64 3.13 3.75
N THR A 27 -2.71 3.84 3.39
CA THR A 27 -2.70 4.67 2.18
C THR A 27 -1.90 5.95 2.41
N ASP A 28 -1.42 6.54 1.33
CA ASP A 28 -1.03 7.95 1.36
C ASP A 28 -2.27 8.85 1.45
N THR A 29 -2.21 10.10 0.96
CA THR A 29 -3.33 11.05 1.02
C THR A 29 -4.51 10.70 0.10
N GLY A 30 -4.40 9.63 -0.69
CA GLY A 30 -5.47 9.08 -1.51
C GLY A 30 -6.24 7.97 -0.81
N GLY A 31 -7.50 7.78 -1.18
CA GLY A 31 -8.31 6.65 -0.73
C GLY A 31 -8.13 5.39 -1.55
N VAL A 32 -8.68 4.28 -1.09
CA VAL A 32 -8.67 3.00 -1.81
C VAL A 32 -9.54 2.98 -3.09
N ASP A 33 -10.13 4.11 -3.44
CA ASP A 33 -10.91 4.38 -4.66
C ASP A 33 -10.25 5.43 -5.57
N ASP A 34 -8.95 5.70 -5.37
CA ASP A 34 -8.17 6.71 -6.09
C ASP A 34 -7.93 6.38 -7.57
N LYS A 35 -8.36 5.22 -8.05
CA LYS A 35 -8.11 4.67 -9.39
C LYS A 35 -6.61 4.62 -9.73
N SER A 36 -5.78 4.47 -8.73
CA SER A 36 -4.33 4.51 -8.81
C SER A 36 -3.68 3.51 -7.83
N PHE A 37 -2.62 3.92 -7.15
CA PHE A 37 -1.79 3.05 -6.31
C PHE A 37 -2.53 2.44 -5.11
N ASN A 38 -3.32 3.24 -4.39
CA ASN A 38 -4.02 2.76 -3.20
C ASN A 38 -5.11 1.75 -3.58
N GLN A 39 -5.90 2.03 -4.61
CA GLN A 39 -6.93 1.10 -5.09
C GLN A 39 -6.29 -0.21 -5.57
N SER A 40 -5.26 -0.14 -6.41
CA SER A 40 -4.57 -1.33 -6.94
C SER A 40 -3.98 -2.19 -5.81
N SER A 41 -3.39 -1.55 -4.80
CA SER A 41 -2.84 -2.23 -3.63
C SER A 41 -3.93 -2.90 -2.79
N TRP A 42 -5.05 -2.23 -2.61
CA TRP A 42 -6.20 -2.78 -1.88
C TRP A 42 -6.82 -3.97 -2.59
N GLU A 43 -7.03 -3.88 -3.90
CA GLU A 43 -7.53 -5.00 -4.72
C GLU A 43 -6.60 -6.22 -4.64
N GLY A 44 -5.27 -5.99 -4.67
CA GLY A 44 -4.29 -7.04 -4.49
C GLY A 44 -4.36 -7.70 -3.10
N LEU A 45 -4.49 -6.91 -2.05
CA LEU A 45 -4.62 -7.42 -0.68
C LEU A 45 -5.94 -8.19 -0.47
N GLN A 46 -7.04 -7.72 -1.07
CA GLN A 46 -8.31 -8.45 -1.05
C GLN A 46 -8.23 -9.80 -1.78
N ALA A 47 -7.55 -9.84 -2.93
CA ALA A 47 -7.35 -11.07 -3.68
C ALA A 47 -6.54 -12.08 -2.85
N TRP A 48 -5.45 -11.64 -2.24
CA TRP A 48 -4.64 -12.45 -1.33
C TRP A 48 -5.46 -12.98 -0.15
N GLY A 49 -6.24 -12.10 0.51
CA GLY A 49 -7.08 -12.51 1.63
C GLY A 49 -8.11 -13.56 1.26
N LYS A 50 -8.75 -13.42 0.09
CA LYS A 50 -9.70 -14.41 -0.43
C LYS A 50 -9.04 -15.74 -0.79
N GLU A 51 -7.86 -15.71 -1.40
CA GLU A 51 -7.11 -16.92 -1.76
C GLU A 51 -6.72 -17.75 -0.53
N HIS A 52 -6.49 -17.08 0.59
CA HIS A 52 -6.09 -17.70 1.86
C HIS A 52 -7.24 -17.87 2.88
N ASP A 53 -8.48 -17.68 2.46
CA ASP A 53 -9.67 -17.77 3.33
C ASP A 53 -9.59 -16.89 4.59
N LEU A 54 -8.96 -15.70 4.47
CA LEU A 54 -8.79 -14.78 5.57
C LEU A 54 -9.99 -13.82 5.68
N PRO A 55 -10.41 -13.47 6.90
CA PRO A 55 -11.48 -12.49 7.10
C PRO A 55 -10.97 -11.06 6.87
N GLU A 56 -11.86 -10.17 6.46
CA GLU A 56 -11.59 -8.73 6.54
C GLU A 56 -11.50 -8.29 8.01
N GLY A 57 -10.53 -7.42 8.32
CA GLY A 57 -10.22 -6.92 9.66
C GLY A 57 -8.88 -7.40 10.21
N SER A 58 -8.65 -7.16 11.50
CA SER A 58 -7.33 -7.36 12.14
C SER A 58 -6.83 -8.81 12.18
N LYS A 59 -7.69 -9.78 11.94
CA LYS A 59 -7.31 -11.19 11.86
C LYS A 59 -7.02 -11.70 10.45
N GLY A 60 -7.06 -10.85 9.48
CA GLY A 60 -6.83 -11.19 8.09
C GLY A 60 -6.28 -10.01 7.31
N TYR A 61 -7.12 -9.24 6.65
CA TYR A 61 -6.66 -8.12 5.83
C TYR A 61 -7.54 -6.88 6.02
N ALA A 62 -6.92 -5.71 5.95
CA ALA A 62 -7.60 -4.43 6.10
C ALA A 62 -6.86 -3.29 5.40
N TYR A 63 -7.46 -2.10 5.39
CA TYR A 63 -6.77 -0.85 5.07
C TYR A 63 -7.05 0.19 6.14
N ILE A 64 -6.14 1.15 6.26
CA ILE A 64 -6.31 2.38 7.05
C ILE A 64 -5.97 3.54 6.12
N GLN A 65 -6.96 4.40 5.92
CA GLN A 65 -6.82 5.54 5.01
C GLN A 65 -6.24 6.74 5.73
N SER A 66 -5.30 7.43 5.07
CA SER A 66 -4.77 8.72 5.51
C SER A 66 -5.40 9.85 4.69
N ASN A 67 -5.72 10.96 5.34
CA ASN A 67 -6.25 12.16 4.67
C ASN A 67 -5.14 13.18 4.41
N ASP A 68 -4.11 13.16 5.24
CA ASP A 68 -2.89 13.95 5.05
C ASP A 68 -1.68 13.26 5.69
N ALA A 69 -0.49 13.83 5.50
CA ALA A 69 0.75 13.25 6.00
C ALA A 69 0.83 13.18 7.55
N ALA A 70 0.08 14.01 8.26
CA ALA A 70 0.04 13.99 9.72
C ALA A 70 -0.62 12.70 10.27
N ASP A 71 -1.45 12.04 9.46
CA ASP A 71 -2.13 10.80 9.83
C ASP A 71 -1.21 9.57 9.80
N TYR A 72 -0.10 9.61 9.05
CA TYR A 72 0.72 8.43 8.77
C TYR A 72 1.19 7.71 10.02
N THR A 73 1.80 8.43 10.95
CA THR A 73 2.31 7.84 12.20
C THR A 73 1.18 7.25 13.03
N THR A 74 0.09 7.99 13.21
CA THR A 74 -1.08 7.54 14.00
C THR A 74 -1.71 6.28 13.38
N ASN A 75 -1.83 6.23 12.05
CA ASN A 75 -2.39 5.09 11.34
C ASN A 75 -1.49 3.85 11.44
N ILE A 76 -0.17 4.03 11.36
CA ILE A 76 0.78 2.93 11.55
C ILE A 76 0.73 2.42 13.00
N ASP A 77 0.70 3.31 13.99
CA ASP A 77 0.57 2.95 15.40
C ASP A 77 -0.72 2.18 15.69
N GLN A 78 -1.82 2.58 15.04
CA GLN A 78 -3.09 1.85 15.10
C GLN A 78 -2.94 0.43 14.53
N ALA A 79 -2.28 0.27 13.39
CA ALA A 79 -2.03 -1.03 12.77
C ALA A 79 -1.18 -1.94 13.66
N VAL A 80 -0.10 -1.41 14.25
CA VAL A 80 0.74 -2.12 15.21
C VAL A 80 -0.06 -2.54 16.45
N SER A 81 -0.83 -1.62 17.03
CA SER A 81 -1.68 -1.88 18.21
C SER A 81 -2.74 -2.93 17.92
N SER A 82 -3.25 -2.98 16.69
CA SER A 82 -4.21 -3.99 16.21
C SER A 82 -3.58 -5.35 15.93
N LYS A 83 -2.26 -5.50 16.14
CA LYS A 83 -1.51 -6.75 15.99
C LYS A 83 -1.46 -7.29 14.55
N PHE A 84 -1.51 -6.45 13.55
CA PHE A 84 -1.21 -6.88 12.19
C PHE A 84 0.23 -7.38 12.08
N ASN A 85 0.41 -8.52 11.45
CA ASN A 85 1.73 -9.13 11.26
C ASN A 85 2.57 -8.37 10.22
N THR A 86 1.91 -7.88 9.17
CA THR A 86 2.57 -7.14 8.08
C THR A 86 1.83 -5.85 7.79
N ILE A 87 2.56 -4.74 7.76
CA ILE A 87 2.05 -3.39 7.50
C ILE A 87 2.70 -2.86 6.23
N PHE A 88 1.87 -2.57 5.21
CA PHE A 88 2.29 -1.99 3.94
C PHE A 88 2.08 -0.48 3.96
N GLY A 89 3.11 0.30 3.69
CA GLY A 89 3.01 1.71 3.37
C GLY A 89 2.93 1.89 1.86
N ILE A 90 1.86 2.50 1.37
CA ILE A 90 1.63 2.68 -0.07
C ILE A 90 2.11 4.06 -0.49
N GLY A 91 3.24 4.07 -1.19
CA GLY A 91 3.83 5.29 -1.72
C GLY A 91 5.04 5.80 -0.93
N TYR A 92 5.92 6.51 -1.62
CA TYR A 92 7.20 7.01 -1.09
C TYR A 92 7.04 8.02 0.06
N LEU A 93 5.90 8.70 0.15
CA LEU A 93 5.60 9.66 1.22
C LEU A 93 5.54 9.02 2.61
N LEU A 94 5.29 7.70 2.70
CA LEU A 94 5.28 6.98 3.97
C LEU A 94 6.67 6.52 4.44
N LYS A 95 7.74 6.78 3.69
CA LYS A 95 9.09 6.27 3.97
C LYS A 95 9.55 6.56 5.38
N ASP A 96 9.50 7.82 5.83
CA ASP A 96 10.01 8.22 7.13
C ASP A 96 9.15 7.63 8.27
N ALA A 97 7.83 7.59 8.10
CA ALA A 97 6.91 7.03 9.08
C ALA A 97 7.11 5.51 9.21
N ILE A 98 7.22 4.77 8.09
CA ILE A 98 7.51 3.33 8.10
C ILE A 98 8.89 3.06 8.71
N SER A 99 9.91 3.86 8.33
CA SER A 99 11.26 3.70 8.89
C SER A 99 11.29 3.84 10.40
N SER A 100 10.64 4.88 10.93
CA SER A 100 10.56 5.14 12.37
C SER A 100 9.77 4.05 13.11
N ALA A 101 8.64 3.62 12.53
CA ALA A 101 7.81 2.56 13.11
C ALA A 101 8.55 1.21 13.14
N ALA A 102 9.35 0.91 12.13
CA ALA A 102 10.13 -0.31 12.07
C ALA A 102 11.20 -0.39 13.17
N ASP A 103 11.84 0.74 13.50
CA ASP A 103 12.79 0.81 14.63
C ASP A 103 12.10 0.58 15.98
N ALA A 104 10.90 1.12 16.15
CA ALA A 104 10.15 1.02 17.38
C ALA A 104 9.47 -0.36 17.57
N ASN A 105 9.28 -1.12 16.49
CA ASN A 105 8.51 -2.36 16.49
C ASN A 105 9.26 -3.48 15.74
N PRO A 106 10.35 -4.02 16.33
CA PRO A 106 11.24 -4.99 15.65
C PRO A 106 10.57 -6.33 15.31
N ASP A 107 9.47 -6.68 15.97
CA ASP A 107 8.72 -7.92 15.74
C ASP A 107 7.58 -7.77 14.72
N THR A 108 7.36 -6.57 14.20
CA THR A 108 6.36 -6.29 13.15
C THR A 108 7.07 -6.19 11.80
N ASN A 109 6.49 -6.80 10.77
CA ASN A 109 7.01 -6.69 9.41
C ASN A 109 6.42 -5.48 8.69
N PHE A 110 7.27 -4.74 8.02
CA PHE A 110 6.87 -3.58 7.23
C PHE A 110 7.26 -3.74 5.78
N VAL A 111 6.45 -3.20 4.89
CA VAL A 111 6.73 -3.13 3.45
C VAL A 111 6.53 -1.69 3.01
N LEU A 112 7.51 -1.12 2.34
CA LEU A 112 7.36 0.17 1.66
C LEU A 112 7.22 -0.06 0.16
N ILE A 113 6.19 0.49 -0.43
CA ILE A 113 5.97 0.50 -1.88
C ILE A 113 6.50 1.82 -2.45
N ASP A 114 7.21 1.76 -3.57
CA ASP A 114 7.71 2.87 -4.39
C ASP A 114 9.05 3.47 -3.97
N ASP A 115 9.51 3.30 -2.75
CA ASP A 115 10.83 3.78 -2.34
C ASP A 115 11.56 2.70 -1.52
N GLN A 116 12.80 2.98 -1.15
CA GLN A 116 13.70 2.03 -0.50
C GLN A 116 14.09 2.51 0.91
N ILE A 117 14.01 1.58 1.87
CA ILE A 117 14.54 1.71 3.22
C ILE A 117 15.60 0.64 3.42
N ASP A 118 16.84 1.05 3.67
CA ASP A 118 17.96 0.15 3.87
C ASP A 118 18.26 -0.09 5.35
N GLY A 119 18.95 -1.19 5.62
CA GLY A 119 19.56 -1.49 6.93
C GLY A 119 18.56 -1.96 8.01
N LYS A 120 17.31 -2.22 7.67
CA LYS A 120 16.30 -2.72 8.62
C LYS A 120 15.91 -4.16 8.31
N LYS A 121 15.97 -5.03 9.32
CA LYS A 121 15.71 -6.48 9.16
C LYS A 121 14.22 -6.81 8.97
N ASN A 122 13.34 -5.92 9.42
CA ASN A 122 11.90 -6.07 9.40
C ASN A 122 11.24 -5.17 8.35
N VAL A 123 11.99 -4.65 7.37
CA VAL A 123 11.46 -3.87 6.26
C VAL A 123 11.83 -4.51 4.95
N VAL A 124 10.83 -4.67 4.08
CA VAL A 124 11.00 -5.00 2.66
C VAL A 124 10.59 -3.79 1.85
N SER A 125 11.38 -3.46 0.84
CA SER A 125 11.08 -2.36 -0.09
C SER A 125 10.77 -2.92 -1.46
N ALA A 126 9.68 -2.45 -2.07
CA ALA A 126 9.27 -2.82 -3.41
C ALA A 126 9.35 -1.59 -4.32
N THR A 127 10.27 -1.59 -5.26
CA THR A 127 10.49 -0.52 -6.22
C THR A 127 10.26 -1.01 -7.65
N PHE A 128 10.04 -0.08 -8.55
CA PHE A 128 9.70 -0.35 -9.94
C PHE A 128 10.71 0.31 -10.89
N ARG A 129 10.70 -0.11 -12.15
CA ARG A 129 11.49 0.50 -13.22
C ARG A 129 10.76 1.70 -13.80
N ASP A 130 10.53 2.71 -12.97
CA ASP A 130 9.75 3.92 -13.28
C ASP A 130 10.25 4.62 -14.52
N ASN A 131 11.57 4.71 -14.68
CA ASN A 131 12.23 5.32 -15.84
C ASN A 131 11.94 4.57 -17.15
N GLU A 132 11.76 3.25 -17.14
CA GLU A 132 11.46 2.49 -18.35
C GLU A 132 10.02 2.74 -18.81
N ALA A 133 9.05 2.71 -17.89
CA ALA A 133 7.67 3.02 -18.20
C ALA A 133 7.51 4.48 -18.66
N ALA A 134 8.18 5.42 -17.99
CA ALA A 134 8.17 6.83 -18.34
C ALA A 134 8.83 7.10 -19.71
N TYR A 135 9.89 6.34 -20.05
CA TYR A 135 10.49 6.40 -21.37
C TYR A 135 9.49 6.09 -22.49
N LEU A 136 8.73 5.01 -22.33
CA LEU A 136 7.70 4.63 -23.29
C LEU A 136 6.60 5.70 -23.42
N ALA A 137 6.22 6.32 -22.31
CA ALA A 137 5.29 7.43 -22.29
C ALA A 137 5.86 8.67 -23.02
N GLY A 138 7.15 8.95 -22.84
CA GLY A 138 7.86 10.01 -23.56
C GLY A 138 7.88 9.78 -25.07
N VAL A 139 8.19 8.55 -25.52
CA VAL A 139 8.14 8.17 -26.93
C VAL A 139 6.75 8.37 -27.50
N ALA A 140 5.71 7.93 -26.79
CA ALA A 140 4.34 8.12 -27.23
C ALA A 140 3.97 9.61 -27.34
N ALA A 141 4.33 10.42 -26.34
CA ALA A 141 4.08 11.87 -26.34
C ALA A 141 4.79 12.58 -27.50
N ALA A 142 6.04 12.20 -27.80
CA ALA A 142 6.80 12.76 -28.92
C ALA A 142 6.17 12.43 -30.27
N ASN A 143 5.59 11.22 -30.43
CA ASN A 143 4.92 10.83 -31.66
C ASN A 143 3.54 11.49 -31.84
N GLU A 144 2.84 11.80 -30.74
CA GLU A 144 1.48 12.34 -30.78
C GLU A 144 1.42 13.87 -30.82
N THR A 145 2.48 14.57 -30.39
CA THR A 145 2.47 16.04 -30.36
C THR A 145 2.25 16.64 -31.78
N LYS A 146 1.41 17.64 -31.84
CA LYS A 146 1.16 18.41 -33.09
C LYS A 146 1.96 19.72 -33.14
N THR A 147 2.58 20.09 -32.05
CA THR A 147 3.28 21.37 -31.89
C THR A 147 4.80 21.18 -31.67
N ASN A 148 5.29 19.94 -31.67
CA ASN A 148 6.63 19.57 -31.28
C ASN A 148 6.98 20.04 -29.86
N LYS A 149 5.98 20.14 -28.99
CA LYS A 149 6.12 20.46 -27.59
C LYS A 149 5.37 19.45 -26.76
N VAL A 150 6.00 18.98 -25.70
CA VAL A 150 5.42 18.13 -24.67
C VAL A 150 5.80 18.67 -23.30
N GLY A 151 5.06 18.31 -22.27
CA GLY A 151 5.34 18.70 -20.89
C GLY A 151 5.28 17.50 -19.97
N PHE A 152 6.05 17.56 -18.88
CA PHE A 152 5.99 16.61 -17.79
C PHE A 152 5.37 17.30 -16.57
N VAL A 153 4.39 16.66 -15.95
CA VAL A 153 3.82 17.09 -14.68
C VAL A 153 4.11 15.98 -13.67
N GLY A 154 5.03 16.24 -12.78
CA GLY A 154 5.38 15.35 -11.67
C GLY A 154 4.55 15.65 -10.42
N GLY A 155 4.62 14.76 -9.45
CA GLY A 155 4.09 14.95 -8.11
C GLY A 155 5.07 15.79 -7.26
N GLU A 156 5.33 15.31 -6.05
CA GLU A 156 6.31 15.97 -5.18
C GLU A 156 7.74 15.68 -5.66
N GLU A 157 8.59 16.72 -5.69
CA GLU A 157 9.98 16.61 -6.12
C GLU A 157 10.77 15.64 -5.23
N GLY A 158 11.52 14.74 -5.85
CA GLY A 158 12.32 13.73 -5.16
C GLY A 158 12.75 12.60 -6.07
N VAL A 159 13.52 11.65 -5.52
CA VAL A 159 14.19 10.58 -6.27
C VAL A 159 13.23 9.75 -7.13
N VAL A 160 12.01 9.49 -6.65
CA VAL A 160 11.02 8.69 -7.40
C VAL A 160 10.53 9.48 -8.61
N ILE A 161 10.13 10.74 -8.41
CA ILE A 161 9.64 11.60 -9.50
C ILE A 161 10.75 11.95 -10.48
N ASP A 162 11.98 12.13 -10.01
CA ASP A 162 13.17 12.36 -10.87
C ASP A 162 13.41 11.17 -11.82
N ARG A 163 13.20 9.94 -11.36
CA ARG A 163 13.29 8.74 -12.23
C ARG A 163 12.22 8.76 -13.34
N PHE A 164 10.98 9.11 -13.02
CA PHE A 164 9.94 9.27 -14.04
C PHE A 164 10.29 10.38 -15.04
N GLN A 165 10.72 11.54 -14.55
CA GLN A 165 11.08 12.66 -15.40
C GLN A 165 12.24 12.32 -16.33
N ALA A 166 13.32 11.76 -15.79
CA ALA A 166 14.48 11.38 -16.57
C ALA A 166 14.14 10.35 -17.68
N GLY A 167 13.28 9.37 -17.36
CA GLY A 167 12.79 8.43 -18.36
C GLY A 167 11.97 9.11 -19.44
N PHE A 168 11.00 9.95 -19.06
CA PHE A 168 10.15 10.66 -19.97
C PHE A 168 10.94 11.58 -20.92
N GLU A 169 11.85 12.39 -20.39
CA GLU A 169 12.71 13.27 -21.19
C GLU A 169 13.55 12.50 -22.21
N LYS A 170 14.09 11.34 -21.82
CA LYS A 170 14.84 10.48 -22.74
C LYS A 170 13.96 9.84 -23.80
N GLY A 171 12.71 9.55 -23.49
CA GLY A 171 11.75 9.02 -24.46
C GLY A 171 11.31 10.07 -25.48
N VAL A 172 11.32 11.34 -25.09
CA VAL A 172 10.97 12.48 -25.97
C VAL A 172 12.10 12.84 -26.92
N ALA A 173 13.36 12.70 -26.50
CA ALA A 173 14.57 13.08 -27.25
C ALA A 173 14.85 12.14 -28.44
#